data_bf896e3cf937bf50e24ac91ae4d07dc9
#
_entry.id   bf896e3cf937bf50e24ac91ae4d07dc9
#
_cell.length_a   1.000
_cell.length_b   1.000
_cell.length_c   1.000
_cell.angle_alpha   90.00
_cell.angle_beta   90.00
_cell.angle_gamma   90.00
#
_symmetry.space_group_name_H-M   'P 1'
#
loop_
_entity.id
_entity.type
_entity.pdbx_description
1 polymer ?
#
loop_
_entity_poly.entity_id
_entity_poly.type
_entity_poly.pdbx_seq_one_letter_code
_entity_poly.pdbx_strand_id
1 'polypeptide(L)'
;MKKFKYYLCTLACAITVSSCSLDETSYTEIEKGNYMKNAAEAENVLLGVYRDMVQDGIYGFHLSLYFTIPSDIAKVTGNSTDGLRLIPSNAYTSSQTEIATTWANLYSAIYDANDFIETLGQKIGTYDEGNYKKAAVYMAEARCLRAMYYFELVRWFGNVALITNTAQSRQHPSTFTQADPADVYKFIETDLQYAIDNLPYSVDDNIRSDNSFRLSKGAALGLLTKVYATWAGYPVHDTSKWENAAKTAKILVESGKHHLLSDFEQLWKNTCNGVWDDEESLIEVSFYAPTVTGVSANDPCGRIGKWNGVQASGIRSVRNAGNWRVIPTFLRDWKDRESDNRWKYSF
;
A
#
# COMPACT_ATOMS: atom_id res chain seq x y z
N MET A 1 15.06 61.78 44.94
CA MET A 1 14.70 60.37 45.19
C MET A 1 13.60 59.79 44.31
N LYS A 2 12.54 60.54 43.90
CA LYS A 2 11.46 60.00 43.05
C LYS A 2 11.96 59.66 41.61
N LYS A 3 12.80 60.48 41.00
CA LYS A 3 13.34 60.23 39.63
C LYS A 3 14.24 59.00 39.55
N PHE A 4 15.01 58.68 40.59
CA PHE A 4 15.88 57.51 40.64
C PHE A 4 15.10 56.19 40.67
N LYS A 5 13.93 56.16 41.32
CA LYS A 5 13.04 54.98 41.32
C LYS A 5 12.46 54.68 39.93
N TYR A 6 12.19 55.68 39.14
CA TYR A 6 11.69 55.47 37.74
C TYR A 6 12.77 54.92 36.82
N TYR A 7 14.04 55.37 36.95
CA TYR A 7 15.15 54.80 36.19
C TYR A 7 15.48 53.38 36.61
N LEU A 8 15.29 53.02 37.86
CA LEU A 8 15.49 51.65 38.32
C LEU A 8 14.39 50.71 37.83
N CYS A 9 13.13 51.17 37.80
CA CYS A 9 12.02 50.41 37.22
C CYS A 9 12.14 50.23 35.71
N THR A 10 12.57 51.27 34.97
CA THR A 10 12.80 51.16 33.51
C THR A 10 13.98 50.24 33.18
N LEU A 11 15.03 50.22 33.99
CA LEU A 11 16.16 49.29 33.81
C LEU A 11 15.75 47.83 34.13
N ALA A 12 14.94 47.62 35.15
CA ALA A 12 14.39 46.32 35.49
C ALA A 12 13.46 45.76 34.41
N CYS A 13 12.60 46.60 33.78
CA CYS A 13 11.77 46.22 32.63
C CYS A 13 12.58 45.94 31.36
N ALA A 14 13.74 46.58 31.14
CA ALA A 14 14.58 46.32 29.98
C ALA A 14 15.35 44.98 30.08
N ILE A 15 15.61 44.50 31.29
CA ILE A 15 16.29 43.21 31.51
C ILE A 15 15.34 42.00 31.34
N THR A 16 14.02 42.21 31.50
CA THR A 16 13.02 41.13 31.31
C THR A 16 12.65 40.87 29.85
N VAL A 17 13.10 41.68 28.90
CA VAL A 17 12.82 41.47 27.45
C VAL A 17 13.94 40.74 26.71
N SER A 18 15.07 40.44 27.37
CA SER A 18 16.09 39.50 26.87
C SER A 18 15.76 38.08 27.30
N SER A 19 14.49 37.72 27.18
CA SER A 19 14.02 36.39 27.47
C SER A 19 14.27 35.50 26.26
N CYS A 20 15.10 34.52 26.49
CA CYS A 20 15.03 33.16 25.96
C CYS A 20 14.49 33.05 24.54
N SER A 21 15.37 32.77 23.59
CA SER A 21 14.97 31.89 22.52
C SER A 21 14.53 30.57 23.19
N LEU A 22 13.24 30.35 23.25
CA LEU A 22 12.68 29.06 23.52
C LEU A 22 12.91 28.19 22.27
N ASP A 23 14.17 27.84 22.03
CA ASP A 23 14.48 26.69 21.19
C ASP A 23 14.19 25.47 22.05
N GLU A 24 12.91 25.08 22.06
CA GLU A 24 12.48 23.79 22.57
C GLU A 24 13.09 22.72 21.67
N THR A 25 14.24 22.20 22.05
CA THR A 25 14.72 20.96 21.48
C THR A 25 13.87 19.83 22.08
N SER A 26 12.86 19.39 21.34
CA SER A 26 12.12 18.20 21.68
C SER A 26 13.09 17.00 21.63
N TYR A 27 13.38 16.41 22.79
CA TYR A 27 14.20 15.19 22.88
C TYR A 27 13.41 13.92 22.54
N THR A 28 12.11 14.02 22.36
CA THR A 28 11.19 12.90 22.13
C THR A 28 10.53 12.91 20.76
N GLU A 29 10.52 14.04 20.06
CA GLU A 29 9.95 14.17 18.73
C GLU A 29 11.03 14.65 17.75
N ILE A 30 11.18 13.96 16.63
CA ILE A 30 12.07 14.38 15.56
C ILE A 30 11.36 15.47 14.77
N GLU A 31 11.83 16.72 14.86
CA GLU A 31 11.30 17.80 14.03
C GLU A 31 11.42 17.47 12.53
N LYS A 32 10.40 17.86 11.77
CA LYS A 32 10.33 17.62 10.31
C LYS A 32 11.59 18.06 9.56
N GLY A 33 12.29 19.09 10.06
CA GLY A 33 13.57 19.58 9.53
C GLY A 33 14.74 18.62 9.78
N ASN A 34 14.65 17.77 10.78
CA ASN A 34 15.76 16.99 11.33
C ASN A 34 15.79 15.51 10.94
N TYR A 35 14.84 15.02 10.13
CA TYR A 35 14.84 13.64 9.64
C TYR A 35 15.04 13.57 8.12
N MET A 36 15.28 12.38 7.58
CA MET A 36 15.71 12.16 6.18
C MET A 36 16.98 12.95 5.79
N LYS A 37 18.01 12.90 6.64
CA LYS A 37 19.30 13.57 6.35
C LYS A 37 20.14 12.80 5.34
N ASN A 38 19.87 11.55 5.15
CA ASN A 38 20.55 10.63 4.24
C ASN A 38 19.58 9.54 3.75
N ALA A 39 20.05 8.71 2.82
CA ALA A 39 19.23 7.65 2.25
C ALA A 39 18.76 6.60 3.28
N ALA A 40 19.56 6.28 4.29
CA ALA A 40 19.16 5.30 5.31
C ALA A 40 17.98 5.80 6.17
N GLU A 41 18.02 7.08 6.55
CA GLU A 41 16.87 7.69 7.25
C GLU A 41 15.65 7.79 6.34
N ALA A 42 15.82 8.11 5.06
CA ALA A 42 14.73 8.12 4.09
C ALA A 42 14.13 6.72 3.90
N GLU A 43 14.96 5.68 3.88
CA GLU A 43 14.50 4.29 3.79
C GLU A 43 13.58 3.91 4.97
N ASN A 44 13.98 4.26 6.19
CA ASN A 44 13.16 3.98 7.38
C ASN A 44 11.77 4.63 7.30
N VAL A 45 11.67 5.85 6.76
CA VAL A 45 10.38 6.52 6.58
C VAL A 45 9.58 5.86 5.45
N LEU A 46 10.23 5.49 4.34
CA LEU A 46 9.60 4.75 3.24
C LEU A 46 9.00 3.42 3.71
N LEU A 47 9.70 2.70 4.60
CA LEU A 47 9.17 1.47 5.18
C LEU A 47 7.88 1.72 5.98
N GLY A 48 7.68 2.93 6.53
CA GLY A 48 6.41 3.37 7.09
C GLY A 48 5.29 3.37 6.03
N VAL A 49 5.57 3.91 4.84
CA VAL A 49 4.60 3.91 3.72
C VAL A 49 4.30 2.49 3.23
N TYR A 50 5.28 1.59 3.23
CA TYR A 50 5.06 0.15 2.95
C TYR A 50 4.18 -0.50 4.02
N ARG A 51 4.37 -0.14 5.30
CA ARG A 51 3.59 -0.67 6.41
C ARG A 51 2.09 -0.39 6.26
N ASP A 52 1.70 0.65 5.58
CA ASP A 52 0.30 0.95 5.34
C ASP A 52 -0.42 -0.16 4.57
N MET A 53 0.29 -0.88 3.69
CA MET A 53 -0.30 -2.02 2.98
C MET A 53 -0.86 -3.10 3.90
N VAL A 54 -0.27 -3.30 5.09
CA VAL A 54 -0.67 -4.37 6.02
C VAL A 54 -1.78 -3.94 6.98
N GLN A 55 -2.29 -2.70 6.89
CA GLN A 55 -3.41 -2.26 7.69
C GLN A 55 -4.68 -3.07 7.38
N ASP A 56 -5.54 -3.23 8.39
CA ASP A 56 -6.80 -4.00 8.27
C ASP A 56 -7.71 -3.52 7.15
N GLY A 57 -7.80 -2.22 6.95
CA GLY A 57 -8.61 -1.63 5.87
C GLY A 57 -8.06 -1.90 4.48
N ILE A 58 -6.80 -2.28 4.35
CA ILE A 58 -6.12 -2.54 3.08
C ILE A 58 -5.90 -4.05 2.92
N TYR A 59 -4.67 -4.49 2.67
CA TYR A 59 -4.40 -5.92 2.39
C TYR A 59 -4.31 -6.79 3.64
N GLY A 60 -4.25 -6.20 4.85
CA GLY A 60 -4.29 -6.94 6.10
C GLY A 60 -5.58 -7.75 6.26
N PHE A 61 -6.72 -7.20 5.81
CA PHE A 61 -7.99 -7.88 6.01
C PHE A 61 -9.07 -7.54 4.96
N HIS A 62 -9.51 -6.27 4.85
CA HIS A 62 -10.74 -5.93 4.14
C HIS A 62 -10.61 -6.13 2.63
N LEU A 63 -9.63 -5.50 1.98
CA LEU A 63 -9.45 -5.64 0.54
C LEU A 63 -9.12 -7.09 0.14
N SER A 64 -8.29 -7.77 0.91
CA SER A 64 -7.88 -9.14 0.61
C SER A 64 -9.00 -10.16 0.76
N LEU A 65 -9.98 -9.91 1.63
CA LEU A 65 -10.99 -10.89 1.99
C LEU A 65 -12.39 -10.50 1.57
N TYR A 66 -12.84 -9.28 1.88
CA TYR A 66 -14.25 -8.94 1.72
C TYR A 66 -14.55 -8.23 0.41
N PHE A 67 -13.60 -7.50 -0.15
CA PHE A 67 -13.78 -6.77 -1.39
C PHE A 67 -13.44 -7.62 -2.63
N THR A 68 -12.42 -8.48 -2.54
CA THR A 68 -11.91 -9.22 -3.70
C THR A 68 -12.52 -10.59 -3.91
N ILE A 69 -13.03 -11.23 -2.86
CA ILE A 69 -13.54 -12.61 -2.93
C ILE A 69 -15.00 -12.71 -3.42
N PRO A 70 -15.91 -11.72 -3.25
CA PRO A 70 -17.25 -11.81 -3.80
C PRO A 70 -17.21 -12.02 -5.32
N SER A 71 -17.51 -13.23 -5.74
CA SER A 71 -17.47 -13.60 -7.16
C SER A 71 -18.39 -14.82 -7.41
N ASP A 72 -18.49 -15.23 -8.65
CA ASP A 72 -19.14 -16.46 -9.07
C ASP A 72 -18.33 -17.74 -8.78
N ILE A 73 -17.14 -17.59 -8.18
CA ILE A 73 -16.26 -18.71 -7.81
C ILE A 73 -16.41 -19.11 -6.34
N ALA A 74 -16.58 -18.14 -5.46
CA ALA A 74 -16.55 -18.34 -4.02
C ALA A 74 -17.72 -17.65 -3.30
N LYS A 75 -18.11 -18.18 -2.16
CA LYS A 75 -19.09 -17.58 -1.27
C LYS A 75 -18.61 -17.59 0.17
N VAL A 76 -19.05 -16.61 0.94
CA VAL A 76 -18.88 -16.59 2.39
C VAL A 76 -19.85 -17.56 3.07
N THR A 77 -19.39 -18.20 4.14
CA THR A 77 -20.22 -19.06 4.99
C THR A 77 -20.56 -18.38 6.31
N GLY A 78 -21.56 -18.88 7.00
CA GLY A 78 -22.04 -18.37 8.30
C GLY A 78 -23.27 -17.48 8.20
N ASN A 79 -23.54 -16.71 9.26
CA ASN A 79 -24.73 -15.88 9.31
C ASN A 79 -24.61 -14.66 8.40
N SER A 80 -25.54 -14.50 7.46
CA SER A 80 -25.58 -13.39 6.51
C SER A 80 -25.88 -12.02 7.15
N THR A 81 -26.28 -11.98 8.41
CA THR A 81 -26.51 -10.72 9.15
C THR A 81 -25.29 -10.22 9.91
N ASP A 82 -24.19 -10.97 9.92
CA ASP A 82 -22.93 -10.54 10.48
C ASP A 82 -22.31 -9.46 9.58
N GLY A 83 -21.95 -8.31 10.18
CA GLY A 83 -21.45 -7.13 9.48
C GLY A 83 -20.35 -7.44 8.46
N LEU A 84 -19.37 -8.26 8.84
CA LEU A 84 -18.27 -8.69 7.96
C LEU A 84 -18.74 -9.50 6.73
N ARG A 85 -19.93 -10.07 6.75
CA ARG A 85 -20.48 -10.90 5.66
C ARG A 85 -21.42 -10.14 4.74
N LEU A 86 -21.78 -8.90 5.10
CA LEU A 86 -22.66 -8.07 4.29
C LEU A 86 -22.01 -7.64 2.98
N ILE A 87 -20.70 -7.29 3.00
CA ILE A 87 -19.97 -6.87 1.80
C ILE A 87 -19.92 -7.99 0.76
N PRO A 88 -19.40 -9.19 1.07
CA PRO A 88 -19.35 -10.28 0.10
C PRO A 88 -20.72 -10.83 -0.31
N SER A 89 -21.77 -10.52 0.43
CA SER A 89 -23.14 -10.89 0.09
C SER A 89 -23.89 -9.81 -0.70
N ASN A 90 -23.22 -8.68 -1.03
CA ASN A 90 -23.81 -7.50 -1.67
C ASN A 90 -25.03 -6.93 -0.91
N ALA A 91 -25.04 -7.07 0.41
CA ALA A 91 -26.12 -6.62 1.30
C ALA A 91 -25.67 -5.48 2.24
N TYR A 92 -24.57 -4.81 1.92
CA TYR A 92 -23.98 -3.73 2.70
C TYR A 92 -24.70 -2.40 2.47
N THR A 93 -24.48 -1.47 3.40
CA THR A 93 -24.91 -0.07 3.31
C THR A 93 -23.70 0.87 3.39
N SER A 94 -23.89 2.14 3.05
CA SER A 94 -22.84 3.16 3.16
C SER A 94 -22.31 3.39 4.59
N SER A 95 -23.06 2.93 5.62
CA SER A 95 -22.62 3.02 7.02
C SER A 95 -21.79 1.83 7.49
N GLN A 96 -21.44 0.90 6.60
CA GLN A 96 -20.64 -0.26 6.94
C GLN A 96 -19.22 0.14 7.40
N THR A 97 -18.85 -0.27 8.62
CA THR A 97 -17.58 0.13 9.25
C THR A 97 -16.37 -0.29 8.42
N GLU A 98 -16.39 -1.46 7.81
CA GLU A 98 -15.30 -1.97 7.00
C GLU A 98 -15.05 -1.11 5.75
N ILE A 99 -16.12 -0.59 5.15
CA ILE A 99 -16.02 0.33 4.01
C ILE A 99 -15.38 1.65 4.47
N ALA A 100 -15.86 2.21 5.59
CA ALA A 100 -15.31 3.44 6.16
C ALA A 100 -13.83 3.27 6.57
N THR A 101 -13.47 2.14 7.17
CA THR A 101 -12.07 1.82 7.55
C THR A 101 -11.18 1.70 6.32
N THR A 102 -11.63 1.02 5.27
CA THR A 102 -10.87 0.89 4.01
C THR A 102 -10.60 2.26 3.39
N TRP A 103 -11.63 3.10 3.31
CA TRP A 103 -11.52 4.48 2.84
C TRP A 103 -10.49 5.28 3.66
N ALA A 104 -10.62 5.26 4.99
CA ALA A 104 -9.74 6.00 5.89
C ALA A 104 -8.27 5.52 5.80
N ASN A 105 -8.03 4.21 5.79
CA ASN A 105 -6.69 3.66 5.70
C ASN A 105 -6.01 3.98 4.35
N LEU A 106 -6.75 3.93 3.24
CA LEU A 106 -6.20 4.30 1.92
C LEU A 106 -5.81 5.78 1.86
N TYR A 107 -6.63 6.70 2.41
CA TYR A 107 -6.25 8.11 2.47
C TYR A 107 -5.12 8.40 3.45
N SER A 108 -5.02 7.65 4.57
CA SER A 108 -3.85 7.73 5.45
C SER A 108 -2.57 7.33 4.73
N ALA A 109 -2.61 6.22 4.01
CA ALA A 109 -1.48 5.73 3.22
C ALA A 109 -1.05 6.71 2.10
N ILE A 110 -2.03 7.36 1.46
CA ILE A 110 -1.77 8.42 0.47
C ILE A 110 -1.13 9.64 1.14
N TYR A 111 -1.59 10.01 2.34
CA TYR A 111 -0.98 11.12 3.09
C TYR A 111 0.48 10.82 3.42
N ASP A 112 0.79 9.63 3.92
CA ASP A 112 2.15 9.23 4.28
C ASP A 112 3.06 9.16 3.04
N ALA A 113 2.54 8.68 1.91
CA ALA A 113 3.25 8.73 0.64
C ALA A 113 3.48 10.17 0.14
N ASN A 114 2.50 11.07 0.24
CA ASN A 114 2.64 12.47 -0.10
C ASN A 114 3.70 13.16 0.79
N ASP A 115 3.65 12.92 2.09
CA ASP A 115 4.60 13.51 3.04
C ASP A 115 6.03 13.05 2.78
N PHE A 116 6.22 11.76 2.48
CA PHE A 116 7.50 11.22 2.08
C PHE A 116 8.03 11.87 0.80
N ILE A 117 7.20 11.90 -0.26
CA ILE A 117 7.57 12.45 -1.57
C ILE A 117 7.94 13.92 -1.47
N GLU A 118 7.16 14.72 -0.75
CA GLU A 118 7.43 16.15 -0.55
C GLU A 118 8.71 16.38 0.25
N THR A 119 8.86 15.66 1.37
CA THR A 119 10.00 15.84 2.27
C THR A 119 11.29 15.39 1.60
N LEU A 120 11.28 14.22 0.95
CA LEU A 120 12.45 13.75 0.22
C LEU A 120 12.79 14.65 -0.96
N GLY A 121 11.78 15.14 -1.69
CA GLY A 121 11.97 16.07 -2.81
C GLY A 121 12.66 17.37 -2.43
N GLN A 122 12.45 17.86 -1.21
CA GLN A 122 13.15 19.05 -0.68
C GLN A 122 14.61 18.77 -0.30
N LYS A 123 14.96 17.53 0.04
CA LYS A 123 16.26 17.17 0.63
C LYS A 123 17.18 16.42 -0.33
N ILE A 124 16.65 15.67 -1.27
CA ILE A 124 17.43 14.78 -2.14
C ILE A 124 18.57 15.50 -2.88
N GLY A 125 18.37 16.77 -3.26
CA GLY A 125 19.39 17.60 -3.91
C GLY A 125 20.59 17.97 -3.02
N THR A 126 20.49 17.74 -1.71
CA THR A 126 21.58 18.00 -0.74
C THR A 126 22.41 16.75 -0.43
N TYR A 127 22.02 15.59 -0.96
CA TYR A 127 22.68 14.32 -0.70
C TYR A 127 23.95 14.16 -1.55
N ASP A 128 24.93 13.43 -1.03
CA ASP A 128 26.04 12.95 -1.85
C ASP A 128 25.55 11.97 -2.94
N GLU A 129 26.40 11.67 -3.90
CA GLU A 129 26.03 10.84 -5.07
C GLU A 129 25.50 9.46 -4.70
N GLY A 130 26.06 8.81 -3.68
CA GLY A 130 25.63 7.48 -3.24
C GLY A 130 24.25 7.51 -2.58
N ASN A 131 24.04 8.47 -1.69
CA ASN A 131 22.74 8.70 -1.04
C ASN A 131 21.69 9.17 -2.06
N TYR A 132 22.06 10.01 -3.02
CA TYR A 132 21.16 10.48 -4.08
C TYR A 132 20.63 9.31 -4.92
N LYS A 133 21.50 8.40 -5.38
CA LYS A 133 21.07 7.23 -6.18
C LYS A 133 20.06 6.37 -5.44
N LYS A 134 20.29 6.09 -4.16
CA LYS A 134 19.34 5.33 -3.32
C LYS A 134 18.04 6.09 -3.14
N ALA A 135 18.11 7.36 -2.79
CA ALA A 135 16.95 8.21 -2.56
C ALA A 135 16.06 8.36 -3.82
N ALA A 136 16.67 8.38 -5.01
CA ALA A 136 15.93 8.41 -6.28
C ALA A 136 15.08 7.12 -6.47
N VAL A 137 15.63 5.97 -6.11
CA VAL A 137 14.88 4.70 -6.11
C VAL A 137 13.76 4.75 -5.06
N TYR A 138 14.02 5.25 -3.85
CA TYR A 138 13.00 5.37 -2.79
C TYR A 138 11.87 6.34 -3.17
N MET A 139 12.19 7.42 -3.87
CA MET A 139 11.19 8.32 -4.45
C MET A 139 10.27 7.58 -5.44
N ALA A 140 10.85 6.73 -6.27
CA ALA A 140 10.11 5.96 -7.26
C ALA A 140 9.22 4.89 -6.60
N GLU A 141 9.70 4.25 -5.53
CA GLU A 141 8.88 3.33 -4.73
C GLU A 141 7.69 4.03 -4.08
N ALA A 142 7.91 5.18 -3.46
CA ALA A 142 6.83 5.94 -2.81
C ALA A 142 5.75 6.38 -3.81
N ARG A 143 6.13 6.80 -5.01
CA ARG A 143 5.18 7.11 -6.09
C ARG A 143 4.41 5.86 -6.55
N CYS A 144 5.10 4.73 -6.69
CA CYS A 144 4.44 3.47 -7.04
C CYS A 144 3.43 3.03 -5.97
N LEU A 145 3.77 3.16 -4.67
CA LEU A 145 2.86 2.91 -3.55
C LEU A 145 1.65 3.85 -3.59
N ARG A 146 1.87 5.15 -3.79
CA ARG A 146 0.79 6.12 -3.88
C ARG A 146 -0.16 5.81 -5.04
N ALA A 147 0.38 5.46 -6.19
CA ALA A 147 -0.40 5.02 -7.34
C ALA A 147 -1.24 3.76 -7.02
N MET A 148 -0.67 2.80 -6.30
CA MET A 148 -1.37 1.60 -5.87
C MET A 148 -2.53 1.91 -4.92
N TYR A 149 -2.34 2.80 -3.94
CA TYR A 149 -3.41 3.23 -3.03
C TYR A 149 -4.52 3.98 -3.76
N TYR A 150 -4.19 4.87 -4.70
CA TYR A 150 -5.19 5.54 -5.54
C TYR A 150 -5.90 4.56 -6.47
N PHE A 151 -5.22 3.56 -6.99
CA PHE A 151 -5.85 2.54 -7.82
C PHE A 151 -6.89 1.73 -7.02
N GLU A 152 -6.59 1.36 -5.78
CA GLU A 152 -7.59 0.75 -4.91
C GLU A 152 -8.77 1.69 -4.64
N LEU A 153 -8.52 2.97 -4.34
CA LEU A 153 -9.59 3.95 -4.12
C LEU A 153 -10.51 4.09 -5.33
N VAL A 154 -9.97 4.40 -6.50
CA VAL A 154 -10.78 4.67 -7.69
C VAL A 154 -11.53 3.42 -8.15
N ARG A 155 -10.94 2.25 -8.01
CA ARG A 155 -11.52 0.98 -8.41
C ARG A 155 -12.73 0.59 -7.55
N TRP A 156 -12.68 0.84 -6.26
CA TRP A 156 -13.72 0.46 -5.31
C TRP A 156 -14.75 1.55 -5.04
N PHE A 157 -14.35 2.81 -5.13
CA PHE A 157 -15.20 3.94 -4.72
C PHE A 157 -15.57 4.88 -5.88
N GLY A 158 -15.01 4.72 -7.06
CA GLY A 158 -15.31 5.55 -8.22
C GLY A 158 -14.77 6.97 -8.07
N ASN A 159 -15.66 7.95 -7.97
CA ASN A 159 -15.27 9.36 -7.79
C ASN A 159 -14.70 9.59 -6.39
N VAL A 160 -13.42 9.94 -6.32
CA VAL A 160 -12.68 10.14 -5.07
C VAL A 160 -11.98 11.49 -5.06
N ALA A 161 -11.64 12.03 -3.89
CA ALA A 161 -10.87 13.26 -3.81
C ALA A 161 -9.42 12.99 -4.24
N LEU A 162 -8.90 13.79 -5.18
CA LEU A 162 -7.51 13.71 -5.62
C LEU A 162 -6.65 14.66 -4.78
N ILE A 163 -6.00 14.10 -3.77
CA ILE A 163 -5.15 14.81 -2.80
C ILE A 163 -3.69 14.47 -3.08
N THR A 164 -2.96 15.38 -3.68
CA THR A 164 -1.61 15.12 -4.22
C THR A 164 -0.48 15.68 -3.36
N ASN A 165 -0.81 16.39 -2.28
CA ASN A 165 0.14 17.02 -1.38
C ASN A 165 -0.38 17.13 0.05
N THR A 166 0.53 17.36 1.01
CA THR A 166 0.18 17.45 2.44
C THR A 166 -0.61 18.70 2.79
N ALA A 167 -0.44 19.78 2.04
CA ALA A 167 -1.19 21.03 2.28
C ALA A 167 -2.68 20.83 1.97
N GLN A 168 -3.01 20.11 0.91
CA GLN A 168 -4.39 19.73 0.63
C GLN A 168 -4.96 18.84 1.73
N SER A 169 -4.21 17.85 2.21
CA SER A 169 -4.66 16.92 3.26
C SER A 169 -5.05 17.62 4.58
N ARG A 170 -4.52 18.82 4.83
CA ARG A 170 -4.82 19.61 6.04
C ARG A 170 -6.10 20.46 5.92
N GLN A 171 -6.70 20.50 4.75
CA GLN A 171 -7.94 21.23 4.55
C GLN A 171 -9.10 20.51 5.24
N HIS A 172 -10.16 21.28 5.55
CA HIS A 172 -11.36 20.68 6.14
C HIS A 172 -12.00 19.70 5.14
N PRO A 173 -12.40 18.49 5.56
CA PRO A 173 -12.94 17.47 4.65
C PRO A 173 -14.12 17.95 3.77
N SER A 174 -14.93 18.89 4.24
CA SER A 174 -16.06 19.45 3.47
C SER A 174 -15.63 20.30 2.27
N THR A 175 -14.35 20.65 2.15
CA THR A 175 -13.82 21.42 1.02
C THR A 175 -13.35 20.55 -0.13
N PHE A 176 -13.25 19.24 0.07
CA PHE A 176 -12.83 18.33 -0.97
C PHE A 176 -13.95 18.09 -1.99
N THR A 177 -13.60 18.21 -3.25
CA THR A 177 -14.44 17.79 -4.36
C THR A 177 -13.97 16.46 -4.88
N GLN A 178 -14.90 15.62 -5.29
CA GLN A 178 -14.59 14.37 -5.96
C GLN A 178 -14.05 14.66 -7.37
N ALA A 179 -12.95 14.03 -7.72
CA ALA A 179 -12.38 14.08 -9.07
C ALA A 179 -13.09 13.07 -9.99
N ASP A 180 -13.05 13.36 -11.28
CA ASP A 180 -13.42 12.37 -12.28
C ASP A 180 -12.46 11.18 -12.21
N PRO A 181 -12.94 9.92 -12.24
CA PRO A 181 -12.07 8.76 -12.25
C PRO A 181 -10.98 8.79 -13.33
N ALA A 182 -11.26 9.36 -14.51
CA ALA A 182 -10.27 9.51 -15.56
C ALA A 182 -9.09 10.40 -15.14
N ASP A 183 -9.32 11.43 -14.34
CA ASP A 183 -8.24 12.30 -13.82
C ASP A 183 -7.44 11.59 -12.74
N VAL A 184 -8.08 10.77 -11.91
CA VAL A 184 -7.39 9.91 -10.95
C VAL A 184 -6.51 8.90 -11.68
N TYR A 185 -7.00 8.26 -12.73
CA TYR A 185 -6.20 7.33 -13.55
C TYR A 185 -5.01 8.01 -14.24
N LYS A 186 -5.15 9.23 -14.73
CA LYS A 186 -4.02 10.00 -15.29
C LYS A 186 -2.94 10.28 -14.23
N PHE A 187 -3.36 10.59 -13.01
CA PHE A 187 -2.43 10.80 -11.90
C PHE A 187 -1.68 9.50 -11.56
N ILE A 188 -2.40 8.37 -11.47
CA ILE A 188 -1.82 7.03 -11.28
C ILE A 188 -0.82 6.71 -12.40
N GLU A 189 -1.19 6.95 -13.66
CA GLU A 189 -0.33 6.75 -14.83
C GLU A 189 0.99 7.54 -14.71
N THR A 190 0.91 8.81 -14.28
CA THR A 190 2.07 9.68 -14.07
C THR A 190 3.03 9.13 -13.00
N ASP A 191 2.51 8.68 -11.88
CA ASP A 191 3.31 8.12 -10.80
C ASP A 191 3.94 6.77 -11.19
N LEU A 192 3.19 5.92 -11.87
CA LEU A 192 3.70 4.62 -12.33
C LEU A 192 4.72 4.76 -13.45
N GLN A 193 4.54 5.72 -14.37
CA GLN A 193 5.55 5.99 -15.39
C GLN A 193 6.86 6.46 -14.76
N TYR A 194 6.79 7.36 -13.78
CA TYR A 194 7.97 7.77 -13.01
C TYR A 194 8.65 6.55 -12.34
N ALA A 195 7.85 5.66 -11.77
CA ALA A 195 8.38 4.44 -11.14
C ALA A 195 9.08 3.52 -12.17
N ILE A 196 8.48 3.31 -13.34
CA ILE A 196 9.05 2.50 -14.42
C ILE A 196 10.40 3.08 -14.90
N ASP A 197 10.52 4.40 -14.96
CA ASP A 197 11.73 5.07 -15.44
C ASP A 197 12.88 5.05 -14.42
N ASN A 198 12.58 4.94 -13.12
CA ASN A 198 13.55 5.10 -12.04
C ASN A 198 13.76 3.85 -11.17
N LEU A 199 12.91 2.84 -11.23
CA LEU A 199 13.12 1.58 -10.50
C LEU A 199 13.97 0.60 -11.32
N PRO A 200 14.89 -0.14 -10.68
CA PRO A 200 15.51 -1.31 -11.28
C PRO A 200 14.54 -2.49 -11.33
N TYR A 201 14.80 -3.47 -12.20
CA TYR A 201 14.22 -4.80 -12.02
C TYR A 201 14.79 -5.45 -10.75
N SER A 202 14.04 -6.33 -10.10
CA SER A 202 14.46 -6.96 -8.85
C SER A 202 15.79 -7.69 -8.99
N VAL A 203 15.95 -8.48 -10.04
CA VAL A 203 17.15 -9.26 -10.34
C VAL A 203 18.38 -8.41 -10.74
N ASP A 204 18.19 -7.16 -11.13
CA ASP A 204 19.27 -6.24 -11.54
C ASP A 204 19.58 -5.20 -10.46
N ASP A 205 18.90 -5.25 -9.31
CA ASP A 205 19.05 -4.22 -8.29
C ASP A 205 20.37 -4.34 -7.54
N ASN A 206 21.24 -3.41 -7.82
CA ASN A 206 22.53 -3.25 -7.14
C ASN A 206 22.59 -1.96 -6.27
N ILE A 207 21.45 -1.31 -6.07
CA ILE A 207 21.34 -0.02 -5.35
C ILE A 207 20.87 -0.25 -3.91
N ARG A 208 19.85 -1.08 -3.72
CA ARG A 208 19.33 -1.45 -2.42
C ARG A 208 20.09 -2.65 -1.86
N SER A 209 20.41 -2.61 -0.56
CA SER A 209 21.11 -3.74 0.10
C SER A 209 20.21 -4.95 0.29
N ASP A 210 18.90 -4.72 0.44
CA ASP A 210 17.84 -5.72 0.49
C ASP A 210 16.65 -5.18 -0.30
N ASN A 211 16.26 -5.91 -1.34
CA ASN A 211 15.12 -5.58 -2.18
C ASN A 211 13.97 -6.60 -2.03
N SER A 212 14.07 -7.51 -1.06
CA SER A 212 13.01 -8.47 -0.76
C SER A 212 11.71 -7.77 -0.43
N PHE A 213 10.62 -8.17 -1.07
CA PHE A 213 9.29 -7.56 -0.93
C PHE A 213 9.22 -6.06 -1.28
N ARG A 214 10.22 -5.51 -1.98
CA ARG A 214 10.27 -4.13 -2.43
C ARG A 214 9.74 -4.00 -3.86
N LEU A 215 9.09 -2.87 -4.16
CA LEU A 215 8.61 -2.61 -5.50
C LEU A 215 9.76 -2.45 -6.49
N SER A 216 9.60 -3.06 -7.66
CA SER A 216 10.57 -3.07 -8.74
C SER A 216 9.97 -2.47 -10.02
N LYS A 217 10.80 -2.31 -11.05
CA LYS A 217 10.32 -1.96 -12.40
C LYS A 217 9.29 -2.95 -12.93
N GLY A 218 9.49 -4.24 -12.66
CA GLY A 218 8.52 -5.28 -13.03
C GLY A 218 7.18 -5.09 -12.32
N ALA A 219 7.21 -4.77 -11.02
CA ALA A 219 6.02 -4.44 -10.25
C ALA A 219 5.25 -3.25 -10.82
N ALA A 220 5.96 -2.15 -11.14
CA ALA A 220 5.36 -0.94 -11.71
C ALA A 220 4.74 -1.19 -13.11
N LEU A 221 5.42 -1.98 -13.98
CA LEU A 221 4.91 -2.38 -15.28
C LEU A 221 3.66 -3.26 -15.16
N GLY A 222 3.67 -4.25 -14.28
CA GLY A 222 2.53 -5.12 -14.02
C GLY A 222 1.33 -4.35 -13.48
N LEU A 223 1.56 -3.45 -12.52
CA LEU A 223 0.51 -2.59 -11.98
C LEU A 223 -0.05 -1.65 -13.02
N LEU A 224 0.78 -0.98 -13.84
CA LEU A 224 0.32 -0.08 -14.89
C LEU A 224 -0.49 -0.82 -15.97
N THR A 225 -0.09 -2.05 -16.30
CA THR A 225 -0.87 -2.91 -17.21
C THR A 225 -2.28 -3.15 -16.66
N LYS A 226 -2.39 -3.48 -15.38
CA LYS A 226 -3.68 -3.69 -14.70
C LYS A 226 -4.50 -2.41 -14.62
N VAL A 227 -3.86 -1.27 -14.35
CA VAL A 227 -4.49 0.06 -14.33
C VAL A 227 -5.11 0.38 -15.69
N TYR A 228 -4.36 0.23 -16.79
CA TYR A 228 -4.87 0.48 -18.12
C TYR A 228 -6.04 -0.45 -18.50
N ALA A 229 -5.92 -1.74 -18.20
CA ALA A 229 -7.00 -2.69 -18.47
C ALA A 229 -8.28 -2.35 -17.69
N THR A 230 -8.15 -1.88 -16.44
CA THR A 230 -9.28 -1.44 -15.63
C THR A 230 -9.88 -0.14 -16.17
N TRP A 231 -9.06 0.82 -16.55
CA TRP A 231 -9.48 2.10 -17.13
C TRP A 231 -10.22 1.92 -18.47
N ALA A 232 -9.74 0.96 -19.28
CA ALA A 232 -10.41 0.60 -20.53
C ALA A 232 -11.78 -0.05 -20.33
N GLY A 233 -12.00 -0.67 -19.16
CA GLY A 233 -13.26 -1.29 -18.75
C GLY A 233 -14.24 -0.28 -18.12
N TYR A 234 -15.42 -0.78 -17.74
CA TYR A 234 -16.41 0.01 -17.02
C TYR A 234 -15.93 0.33 -15.59
N PRO A 235 -16.33 1.48 -15.00
CA PRO A 235 -17.31 2.46 -15.51
C PRO A 235 -16.75 3.52 -16.49
N VAL A 236 -15.43 3.77 -16.52
CA VAL A 236 -14.83 4.85 -17.34
C VAL A 236 -14.92 4.52 -18.84
N HIS A 237 -14.61 3.27 -19.20
CA HIS A 237 -14.73 2.74 -20.56
C HIS A 237 -13.93 3.50 -21.63
N ASP A 238 -12.71 3.94 -21.28
CA ASP A 238 -11.76 4.46 -22.25
C ASP A 238 -11.08 3.32 -23.02
N THR A 239 -11.73 2.85 -24.08
CA THR A 239 -11.27 1.69 -24.86
C THR A 239 -9.90 1.88 -25.52
N SER A 240 -9.40 3.12 -25.65
CA SER A 240 -8.05 3.39 -26.15
C SER A 240 -6.96 2.82 -25.24
N LYS A 241 -7.27 2.63 -23.95
CA LYS A 241 -6.33 2.10 -22.95
C LYS A 241 -6.04 0.61 -23.08
N TRP A 242 -6.82 -0.16 -23.87
CA TRP A 242 -6.46 -1.54 -24.19
C TRP A 242 -5.13 -1.65 -24.92
N GLU A 243 -4.85 -0.73 -25.85
CA GLU A 243 -3.57 -0.69 -26.55
C GLU A 243 -2.42 -0.36 -25.59
N ASN A 244 -2.64 0.57 -24.64
CA ASN A 244 -1.65 0.91 -23.63
C ASN A 244 -1.37 -0.29 -22.70
N ALA A 245 -2.40 -1.01 -22.26
CA ALA A 245 -2.23 -2.23 -21.49
C ALA A 245 -1.39 -3.27 -22.22
N ALA A 246 -1.69 -3.53 -23.49
CA ALA A 246 -0.96 -4.49 -24.30
C ALA A 246 0.51 -4.08 -24.51
N LYS A 247 0.79 -2.80 -24.78
CA LYS A 247 2.15 -2.28 -24.93
C LYS A 247 2.96 -2.41 -23.63
N THR A 248 2.36 -2.04 -22.50
CA THR A 248 3.03 -2.11 -21.18
C THR A 248 3.31 -3.55 -20.78
N ALA A 249 2.35 -4.46 -20.97
CA ALA A 249 2.54 -5.89 -20.73
C ALA A 249 3.65 -6.46 -21.62
N LYS A 250 3.71 -6.05 -22.89
CA LYS A 250 4.75 -6.49 -23.82
C LYS A 250 6.14 -6.10 -23.35
N ILE A 251 6.33 -4.88 -22.84
CA ILE A 251 7.62 -4.44 -22.29
C ILE A 251 8.06 -5.37 -21.14
N LEU A 252 7.13 -5.73 -20.24
CA LEU A 252 7.43 -6.63 -19.12
C LEU A 252 7.82 -8.02 -19.62
N VAL A 253 7.04 -8.61 -20.52
CA VAL A 253 7.29 -9.96 -21.06
C VAL A 253 8.60 -10.01 -21.85
N GLU A 254 8.84 -9.04 -22.73
CA GLU A 254 10.04 -8.99 -23.58
C GLU A 254 11.31 -8.63 -22.77
N SER A 255 11.18 -8.13 -21.55
CA SER A 255 12.33 -7.88 -20.68
C SER A 255 13.09 -9.17 -20.33
N GLY A 256 12.41 -10.31 -20.31
CA GLY A 256 12.95 -11.60 -19.88
C GLY A 256 13.37 -11.63 -18.41
N LYS A 257 12.94 -10.65 -17.59
CA LYS A 257 13.32 -10.53 -16.17
C LYS A 257 12.35 -11.24 -15.25
N HIS A 258 11.17 -11.59 -15.76
CA HIS A 258 10.13 -12.29 -15.02
C HIS A 258 9.58 -13.43 -15.88
N HIS A 259 9.28 -14.55 -15.25
CA HIS A 259 8.68 -15.73 -15.91
C HIS A 259 7.89 -16.54 -14.90
N LEU A 260 6.96 -17.34 -15.38
CA LEU A 260 6.22 -18.26 -14.52
C LEU A 260 7.12 -19.38 -14.04
N LEU A 261 7.03 -19.75 -12.77
CA LEU A 261 7.70 -20.92 -12.23
C LEU A 261 7.18 -22.18 -12.92
N SER A 262 8.07 -23.11 -13.20
CA SER A 262 7.72 -24.37 -13.84
C SER A 262 6.89 -25.30 -12.93
N ASP A 263 6.97 -25.10 -11.62
CA ASP A 263 6.25 -25.86 -10.61
C ASP A 263 5.31 -24.97 -9.79
N PHE A 264 4.00 -25.13 -10.01
CA PHE A 264 2.97 -24.42 -9.28
C PHE A 264 2.99 -24.70 -7.76
N GLU A 265 3.40 -25.92 -7.36
CA GLU A 265 3.55 -26.25 -5.94
C GLU A 265 4.65 -25.42 -5.28
N GLN A 266 5.75 -25.16 -6.01
CA GLN A 266 6.87 -24.38 -5.49
C GLN A 266 6.46 -22.94 -5.20
N LEU A 267 5.63 -22.33 -6.06
CA LEU A 267 5.08 -20.98 -5.82
C LEU A 267 4.33 -20.92 -4.49
N TRP A 268 3.45 -21.88 -4.23
CA TRP A 268 2.71 -21.96 -2.97
C TRP A 268 3.61 -22.23 -1.76
N LYS A 269 4.61 -23.08 -1.91
CA LYS A 269 5.60 -23.33 -0.85
C LYS A 269 6.39 -22.06 -0.51
N ASN A 270 6.82 -21.31 -1.50
CA ASN A 270 7.51 -20.03 -1.31
C ASN A 270 6.63 -19.07 -0.50
N THR A 271 5.41 -18.81 -0.96
CA THR A 271 4.45 -17.92 -0.28
C THR A 271 4.17 -18.37 1.17
N CYS A 272 3.91 -19.66 1.39
CA CYS A 272 3.61 -20.19 2.73
C CYS A 272 4.81 -20.14 3.70
N ASN A 273 6.01 -20.21 3.18
CA ASN A 273 7.25 -20.18 3.96
C ASN A 273 7.85 -18.78 4.08
N GLY A 274 7.21 -17.75 3.51
CA GLY A 274 7.73 -16.38 3.49
C GLY A 274 9.01 -16.22 2.67
N VAL A 275 9.19 -17.08 1.67
CA VAL A 275 10.30 -17.01 0.71
C VAL A 275 9.89 -16.05 -0.40
N TRP A 276 10.68 -14.99 -0.57
CA TRP A 276 10.50 -14.04 -1.66
C TRP A 276 10.79 -14.73 -3.01
N ASP A 277 9.86 -14.55 -3.93
CA ASP A 277 9.99 -15.01 -5.32
C ASP A 277 10.01 -13.78 -6.23
N ASP A 278 11.16 -13.48 -6.81
CA ASP A 278 11.36 -12.35 -7.72
C ASP A 278 11.24 -12.73 -9.20
N GLU A 279 10.99 -14.01 -9.51
CA GLU A 279 10.82 -14.51 -10.86
C GLU A 279 9.36 -14.38 -11.34
N GLU A 280 8.39 -14.94 -10.59
CA GLU A 280 6.97 -14.90 -10.95
C GLU A 280 6.22 -13.77 -10.24
N SER A 281 6.50 -13.56 -8.96
CA SER A 281 5.81 -12.54 -8.17
C SER A 281 6.28 -11.14 -8.51
N LEU A 282 5.34 -10.28 -8.90
CA LEU A 282 5.62 -8.87 -9.18
C LEU A 282 5.44 -7.98 -7.94
N ILE A 283 4.44 -8.29 -7.11
CA ILE A 283 4.13 -7.55 -5.88
C ILE A 283 3.70 -8.55 -4.81
N GLU A 284 4.41 -8.57 -3.70
CA GLU A 284 4.03 -9.32 -2.51
C GLU A 284 3.91 -8.39 -1.31
N VAL A 285 2.93 -8.63 -0.44
CA VAL A 285 2.76 -7.91 0.82
C VAL A 285 3.28 -8.79 1.94
N SER A 286 4.41 -8.41 2.53
CA SER A 286 5.00 -9.14 3.65
C SER A 286 4.32 -8.79 4.97
N PHE A 287 3.88 -9.82 5.69
CA PHE A 287 3.32 -9.71 7.04
C PHE A 287 4.27 -10.27 8.12
N TYR A 288 5.52 -10.47 7.78
CA TYR A 288 6.50 -11.04 8.69
C TYR A 288 6.90 -10.04 9.76
N ALA A 289 6.76 -10.45 11.02
CA ALA A 289 7.22 -9.70 12.19
C ALA A 289 8.03 -10.65 13.10
N PRO A 290 9.36 -10.69 13.00
CA PRO A 290 10.20 -11.68 13.69
C PRO A 290 10.20 -11.53 15.20
N THR A 291 9.79 -10.40 15.73
CA THR A 291 9.81 -10.07 17.16
C THR A 291 8.48 -10.28 17.87
N VAL A 292 7.43 -10.63 17.15
CA VAL A 292 6.10 -10.80 17.72
C VAL A 292 5.96 -12.23 18.26
N THR A 293 6.05 -12.38 19.58
CA THR A 293 5.91 -13.67 20.28
C THR A 293 4.48 -14.06 20.60
N GLY A 294 3.52 -13.19 20.28
CA GLY A 294 2.09 -13.44 20.48
C GLY A 294 1.26 -12.63 19.50
N VAL A 295 0.32 -13.26 18.83
CA VAL A 295 -0.58 -12.57 17.88
C VAL A 295 -1.67 -11.89 18.70
N SER A 296 -1.55 -10.59 18.90
CA SER A 296 -2.65 -9.74 19.35
C SER A 296 -3.64 -9.51 18.21
N ALA A 297 -4.90 -9.25 18.54
CA ALA A 297 -5.90 -8.88 17.54
C ALA A 297 -5.55 -7.55 16.81
N ASN A 298 -4.62 -6.78 17.36
CA ASN A 298 -4.18 -5.49 16.85
C ASN A 298 -2.85 -5.56 16.09
N ASP A 299 -2.20 -6.74 16.01
CA ASP A 299 -0.96 -6.88 15.28
C ASP A 299 -1.25 -6.92 13.76
N PRO A 300 -0.46 -6.22 12.94
CA PRO A 300 -0.56 -6.30 11.50
C PRO A 300 -0.13 -7.69 11.04
N CYS A 301 -1.09 -8.57 10.84
CA CYS A 301 -0.86 -9.93 10.35
C CYS A 301 -1.81 -10.25 9.19
N GLY A 302 -1.30 -11.00 8.21
CA GLY A 302 -2.15 -11.52 7.13
C GLY A 302 -3.25 -12.42 7.69
N ARG A 303 -4.50 -12.07 7.44
CA ARG A 303 -5.65 -12.81 7.97
C ARG A 303 -6.24 -13.83 6.98
N ILE A 304 -5.70 -13.87 5.75
CA ILE A 304 -6.20 -14.77 4.70
C ILE A 304 -6.16 -16.23 5.16
N GLY A 305 -5.03 -16.69 5.67
CA GLY A 305 -4.88 -18.08 6.13
C GLY A 305 -5.83 -18.42 7.29
N LYS A 306 -5.97 -17.51 8.27
CA LYS A 306 -6.88 -17.70 9.41
C LYS A 306 -8.34 -17.81 9.00
N TRP A 307 -8.78 -16.99 8.07
CA TRP A 307 -10.18 -16.92 7.69
C TRP A 307 -10.56 -17.88 6.56
N ASN A 308 -9.61 -18.20 5.65
CA ASN A 308 -9.86 -19.01 4.46
C ASN A 308 -9.30 -20.44 4.56
N GLY A 309 -8.37 -20.69 5.48
CA GLY A 309 -7.79 -22.01 5.66
C GLY A 309 -8.86 -23.03 6.04
N VAL A 310 -8.58 -24.31 5.74
CA VAL A 310 -9.44 -25.44 6.09
C VAL A 310 -9.76 -25.40 7.58
N GLN A 311 -11.03 -25.50 7.92
CA GLN A 311 -11.48 -25.50 9.30
C GLN A 311 -10.88 -26.70 10.05
N ALA A 312 -9.90 -26.42 10.91
CA ALA A 312 -9.27 -27.42 11.76
C ALA A 312 -9.87 -27.35 13.17
N SER A 313 -10.45 -28.43 13.65
CA SER A 313 -10.89 -28.60 15.02
C SER A 313 -9.92 -29.56 15.76
N GLY A 314 -9.23 -29.02 16.76
CA GLY A 314 -8.40 -29.82 17.69
C GLY A 314 -6.96 -30.05 17.25
N ILE A 315 -6.07 -30.20 18.20
CA ILE A 315 -4.67 -30.67 18.19
C ILE A 315 -3.59 -29.66 17.78
N ARG A 316 -3.82 -28.64 16.96
CA ARG A 316 -2.84 -27.58 16.73
C ARG A 316 -3.50 -26.21 16.88
N SER A 317 -2.83 -25.33 17.56
CA SER A 317 -3.29 -24.02 18.04
C SER A 317 -3.80 -23.00 16.97
N VAL A 318 -3.92 -23.39 15.72
CA VAL A 318 -4.38 -22.53 14.65
C VAL A 318 -5.81 -22.88 14.28
N ARG A 319 -6.75 -22.10 14.81
CA ARG A 319 -8.15 -22.15 14.36
C ARG A 319 -8.27 -21.44 13.02
N ASN A 320 -8.45 -22.19 11.94
CA ASN A 320 -8.90 -21.64 10.69
C ASN A 320 -10.43 -21.62 10.66
N ALA A 321 -11.00 -20.50 10.22
CA ALA A 321 -12.45 -20.30 10.29
C ALA A 321 -13.22 -20.93 9.12
N GLY A 322 -12.56 -21.18 7.99
CA GLY A 322 -13.19 -21.75 6.79
C GLY A 322 -14.37 -20.92 6.29
N ASN A 323 -14.24 -19.59 6.39
CA ASN A 323 -15.33 -18.66 6.06
C ASN A 323 -15.65 -18.61 4.57
N TRP A 324 -14.68 -18.95 3.74
CA TRP A 324 -14.82 -18.95 2.29
C TRP A 324 -14.91 -20.36 1.76
N ARG A 325 -15.83 -20.58 0.86
CA ARG A 325 -15.99 -21.86 0.18
C ARG A 325 -16.21 -21.63 -1.30
N VAL A 326 -15.55 -22.46 -2.08
CA VAL A 326 -15.78 -22.50 -3.52
C VAL A 326 -17.19 -23.01 -3.78
N ILE A 327 -17.87 -22.41 -4.74
CA ILE A 327 -19.23 -22.83 -5.11
C ILE A 327 -19.18 -24.14 -5.94
N PRO A 328 -20.12 -25.06 -5.72
CA PRO A 328 -20.13 -26.35 -6.42
C PRO A 328 -20.18 -26.26 -7.93
N THR A 329 -20.84 -25.23 -8.48
CA THR A 329 -20.94 -25.02 -9.92
C THR A 329 -19.57 -24.75 -10.54
N PHE A 330 -18.71 -23.95 -9.89
CA PHE A 330 -17.34 -23.71 -10.36
C PHE A 330 -16.54 -25.00 -10.42
N LEU A 331 -16.62 -25.82 -9.36
CA LEU A 331 -15.90 -27.11 -9.32
C LEU A 331 -16.40 -28.08 -10.39
N ARG A 332 -17.72 -28.10 -10.63
CA ARG A 332 -18.32 -28.94 -11.66
C ARG A 332 -17.89 -28.52 -13.07
N ASP A 333 -17.84 -27.21 -13.31
CA ASP A 333 -17.62 -26.65 -14.62
C ASP A 333 -16.13 -26.43 -14.95
N TRP A 334 -15.23 -26.74 -14.00
CA TRP A 334 -13.79 -26.74 -14.24
C TRP A 334 -13.43 -27.91 -15.15
N LYS A 335 -13.10 -27.56 -16.40
CA LYS A 335 -12.68 -28.53 -17.42
C LYS A 335 -11.27 -29.03 -17.14
N ASP A 336 -11.03 -30.28 -17.47
CA ASP A 336 -9.70 -30.92 -17.42
C ASP A 336 -8.99 -30.82 -16.06
N ARG A 337 -9.77 -30.68 -14.98
CA ARG A 337 -9.27 -30.49 -13.62
C ARG A 337 -8.27 -31.54 -13.16
N GLU A 338 -8.40 -32.79 -13.63
CA GLU A 338 -7.51 -33.90 -13.24
C GLU A 338 -6.11 -33.77 -13.86
N SER A 339 -5.99 -33.09 -15.00
CA SER A 339 -4.72 -32.77 -15.66
C SER A 339 -4.18 -31.39 -15.28
N ASP A 340 -4.95 -30.56 -14.60
CA ASP A 340 -4.54 -29.24 -14.14
C ASP A 340 -3.84 -29.35 -12.78
N ASN A 341 -2.54 -29.07 -12.74
CA ASN A 341 -1.76 -29.12 -11.52
C ASN A 341 -2.32 -28.22 -10.40
N ARG A 342 -3.00 -27.13 -10.74
CA ARG A 342 -3.61 -26.21 -9.76
C ARG A 342 -4.73 -26.90 -8.97
N TRP A 343 -5.46 -27.84 -9.59
CA TRP A 343 -6.51 -28.61 -8.91
C TRP A 343 -6.00 -29.34 -7.68
N LYS A 344 -4.89 -30.05 -7.81
CA LYS A 344 -4.27 -30.85 -6.75
C LYS A 344 -3.89 -30.02 -5.51
N TYR A 345 -3.55 -28.74 -5.69
CA TYR A 345 -3.08 -27.88 -4.62
C TYR A 345 -4.13 -26.89 -4.12
N SER A 346 -5.23 -26.73 -4.82
CA SER A 346 -6.29 -25.80 -4.46
C SER A 346 -7.47 -26.47 -3.73
N PHE A 347 -7.61 -27.80 -3.85
CA PHE A 347 -8.78 -28.53 -3.32
C PHE A 347 -8.40 -29.86 -2.64
#